data_e77fe8627ad833ef59dc65617e427124
#
_entry.id   e77fe8627ad833ef59dc65617e427124
#
_cell.length_a   1.000
_cell.length_b   1.000
_cell.length_c   1.000
_cell.angle_alpha   90.00
_cell.angle_beta   90.00
_cell.angle_gamma   90.00
#
_symmetry.space_group_name_H-M   'P 1'
#
loop_
_entity.id
_entity.type
_entity.pdbx_description
1 polymer ?
#
loop_
_entity_poly.entity_id
_entity_poly.type
_entity_poly.pdbx_seq_one_letter_code
_entity_poly.pdbx_strand_id
1 'polypeptide(L)'
;MSTKIILVVDDDLTHLKLMRKLLGKLGHIVVTTDSAEEAEHILRYEEHFSLIITDLRMPWLNGLDFCRRMKILKPDLKIYALSGWVYNFGMNELEDAGFDGIYQKPISKANLEEILNADI
;
A
#
# COMPACT_ATOMS: atom_id res chain seq x y z
N MET A 1 -21.62 2.26 2.38
CA MET A 1 -20.16 2.12 2.24
C MET A 1 -19.64 3.18 1.30
N SER A 2 -18.62 3.89 1.72
CA SER A 2 -18.03 4.91 0.88
C SER A 2 -16.97 4.31 -0.05
N THR A 3 -16.91 4.81 -1.27
CA THR A 3 -15.88 4.45 -2.23
C THR A 3 -14.54 5.04 -1.77
N LYS A 4 -13.52 4.21 -1.71
CA LYS A 4 -12.16 4.65 -1.38
C LYS A 4 -11.35 4.80 -2.66
N ILE A 5 -10.37 5.69 -2.62
CA ILE A 5 -9.37 5.83 -3.68
C ILE A 5 -8.08 5.25 -3.13
N ILE A 6 -7.59 4.19 -3.75
CA ILE A 6 -6.48 3.39 -3.22
C ILE A 6 -5.32 3.41 -4.19
N LEU A 7 -4.13 3.72 -3.68
CA LEU A 7 -2.90 3.64 -4.47
C LEU A 7 -2.22 2.31 -4.17
N VAL A 8 -1.96 1.53 -5.20
CA VAL A 8 -1.24 0.25 -5.08
C VAL A 8 0.12 0.38 -5.75
N VAL A 9 1.17 0.11 -5.01
CA VAL A 9 2.56 0.23 -5.45
C VAL A 9 3.21 -1.14 -5.44
N ASP A 10 3.60 -1.64 -6.61
CA ASP A 10 4.23 -2.95 -6.74
C ASP A 10 4.95 -3.02 -8.09
N ASP A 11 6.15 -3.56 -8.12
CA ASP A 11 6.88 -3.73 -9.38
C ASP A 11 6.43 -4.96 -10.18
N ASP A 12 5.58 -5.80 -9.61
CA ASP A 12 5.02 -6.96 -10.29
C ASP A 12 3.70 -6.57 -10.96
N LEU A 13 3.73 -6.44 -12.29
CA LEU A 13 2.56 -6.04 -13.07
C LEU A 13 1.38 -7.01 -12.94
N THR A 14 1.67 -8.30 -12.79
CA THR A 14 0.63 -9.31 -12.60
C THR A 14 -0.11 -9.07 -11.30
N HIS A 15 0.63 -8.76 -10.24
CA HIS A 15 0.04 -8.47 -8.93
C HIS A 15 -0.77 -7.17 -8.96
N LEU A 16 -0.29 -6.15 -9.67
CA LEU A 16 -1.04 -4.90 -9.83
C LEU A 16 -2.39 -5.13 -10.52
N LYS A 17 -2.40 -5.96 -11.56
CA LYS A 17 -3.64 -6.30 -12.25
C LYS A 17 -4.60 -7.04 -11.35
N LEU A 18 -4.10 -7.98 -10.55
CA LEU A 18 -4.91 -8.73 -9.60
C LEU A 18 -5.53 -7.79 -8.55
N MET A 19 -4.72 -6.90 -7.98
CA MET A 19 -5.19 -5.95 -6.97
C MET A 19 -6.25 -5.01 -7.54
N ARG A 20 -6.03 -4.51 -8.76
CA ARG A 20 -7.01 -3.65 -9.43
C ARG A 20 -8.35 -4.37 -9.58
N LYS A 21 -8.31 -5.64 -9.99
CA LYS A 21 -9.51 -6.44 -10.17
C LYS A 21 -10.24 -6.68 -8.85
N LEU A 22 -9.51 -7.09 -7.82
CA LEU A 22 -10.09 -7.41 -6.51
C LEU A 22 -10.71 -6.17 -5.86
N LEU A 23 -9.96 -5.08 -5.81
CA LEU A 23 -10.44 -3.84 -5.19
C LEU A 23 -11.54 -3.19 -5.99
N GLY A 24 -11.47 -3.27 -7.32
CA GLY A 24 -12.53 -2.79 -8.20
C GLY A 24 -13.83 -3.52 -7.98
N LYS A 25 -13.79 -4.83 -7.79
CA LYS A 25 -14.99 -5.63 -7.49
C LYS A 25 -15.61 -5.25 -6.16
N LEU A 26 -14.81 -4.77 -5.23
CA LEU A 26 -15.30 -4.31 -3.93
C LEU A 26 -15.82 -2.86 -3.98
N GLY A 27 -15.82 -2.26 -5.17
CA GLY A 27 -16.42 -0.94 -5.37
C GLY A 27 -15.49 0.24 -5.17
N HIS A 28 -14.17 0.01 -5.18
CA HIS A 28 -13.21 1.08 -4.94
C HIS A 28 -12.49 1.52 -6.21
N ILE A 29 -11.95 2.73 -6.20
CA ILE A 29 -11.15 3.26 -7.30
C ILE A 29 -9.69 2.94 -7.01
N VAL A 30 -9.00 2.35 -7.97
CA VAL A 30 -7.62 1.89 -7.80
C VAL A 30 -6.71 2.60 -8.79
N VAL A 31 -5.66 3.21 -8.27
CA VAL A 31 -4.57 3.75 -9.07
C VAL A 31 -3.35 2.86 -8.80
N THR A 32 -2.70 2.40 -9.84
CA THR A 32 -1.55 1.52 -9.71
C THR A 32 -0.30 2.20 -10.22
N THR A 33 0.82 1.88 -9.59
CA THR A 33 2.13 2.31 -10.08
C THR A 33 3.16 1.21 -9.77
N ASP A 34 4.17 1.13 -10.61
CA ASP A 34 5.23 0.14 -10.46
C ASP A 34 6.49 0.70 -9.80
N SER A 35 6.47 1.96 -9.39
CA SER A 35 7.63 2.56 -8.74
C SER A 35 7.25 3.44 -7.56
N ALA A 36 8.11 3.41 -6.54
CA ALA A 36 7.95 4.26 -5.36
C ALA A 36 8.12 5.74 -5.72
N GLU A 37 8.99 6.04 -6.68
CA GLU A 37 9.22 7.40 -7.13
C GLU A 37 7.96 8.01 -7.74
N GLU A 38 7.31 7.27 -8.64
CA GLU A 38 6.06 7.71 -9.24
C GLU A 38 4.96 7.83 -8.19
N ALA A 39 4.91 6.89 -7.23
CA ALA A 39 3.95 6.94 -6.14
C ALA A 39 4.11 8.22 -5.32
N GLU A 40 5.34 8.59 -4.99
CA GLU A 40 5.61 9.82 -4.25
C GLU A 40 5.14 11.04 -5.04
N HIS A 41 5.41 11.06 -6.35
CA HIS A 41 4.98 12.15 -7.22
C HIS A 41 3.44 12.26 -7.24
N ILE A 42 2.75 11.14 -7.40
CA ILE A 42 1.29 11.10 -7.38
C ILE A 42 0.76 11.68 -6.06
N LEU A 43 1.32 11.25 -4.93
CA LEU A 43 0.85 11.66 -3.62
C LEU A 43 1.12 13.13 -3.30
N ARG A 44 2.15 13.73 -3.90
CA ARG A 44 2.42 15.15 -3.72
C ARG A 44 1.32 16.03 -4.31
N TYR A 45 0.74 15.59 -5.41
CA TYR A 45 -0.19 16.41 -6.19
C TYR A 45 -1.64 15.95 -6.10
N GLU A 46 -1.90 14.79 -5.49
CA GLU A 46 -3.25 14.27 -5.32
C GLU A 46 -3.56 14.10 -3.84
N GLU A 47 -4.64 14.71 -3.39
CA GLU A 47 -4.98 14.71 -1.96
C GLU A 47 -6.10 13.73 -1.60
N HIS A 48 -6.63 13.01 -2.59
CA HIS A 48 -7.85 12.22 -2.39
C HIS A 48 -7.63 10.76 -2.06
N PHE A 49 -6.39 10.31 -1.89
CA PHE A 49 -6.14 8.91 -1.56
C PHE A 49 -6.54 8.59 -0.13
N SER A 50 -7.30 7.51 0.02
CA SER A 50 -7.73 7.02 1.32
C SER A 50 -6.63 6.20 1.99
N LEU A 51 -5.93 5.39 1.20
CA LEU A 51 -4.85 4.54 1.71
C LEU A 51 -3.92 4.10 0.59
N ILE A 52 -2.76 3.59 1.00
CA ILE A 52 -1.76 3.00 0.11
C ILE A 52 -1.58 1.54 0.48
N ILE A 53 -1.47 0.68 -0.52
CA ILE A 53 -1.03 -0.69 -0.35
C ILE A 53 0.26 -0.83 -1.15
N THR A 54 1.38 -1.15 -0.49
CA THR A 54 2.68 -1.17 -1.15
C THR A 54 3.43 -2.47 -0.89
N ASP A 55 4.19 -2.93 -1.89
CA ASP A 55 5.16 -3.98 -1.69
C ASP A 55 6.33 -3.45 -0.86
N LEU A 56 6.94 -4.32 -0.06
CA LEU A 56 8.14 -3.99 0.71
C LEU A 56 9.40 -4.02 -0.14
N ARG A 57 9.41 -4.78 -1.22
CA ARG A 57 10.58 -4.91 -2.09
C ARG A 57 10.35 -4.22 -3.42
N MET A 58 11.13 -3.17 -3.65
CA MET A 58 11.12 -2.44 -4.91
C MET A 58 12.56 -2.15 -5.31
N PRO A 59 12.89 -2.17 -6.63
CA PRO A 59 14.28 -2.11 -7.10
C PRO A 59 15.06 -0.87 -6.67
N TRP A 60 14.42 0.27 -6.58
CA TRP A 60 15.10 1.57 -6.41
C TRP A 60 14.94 2.16 -5.02
N LEU A 61 13.94 1.70 -4.28
CA LEU A 61 13.65 2.22 -2.95
C LEU A 61 12.95 1.13 -2.18
N ASN A 62 13.49 0.74 -1.03
CA ASN A 62 12.83 -0.27 -0.23
C ASN A 62 11.55 0.31 0.40
N GLY A 63 10.59 -0.58 0.70
CA GLY A 63 9.30 -0.18 1.22
C GLY A 63 9.36 0.54 2.55
N LEU A 64 10.38 0.27 3.38
CA LEU A 64 10.55 0.95 4.66
C LEU A 64 10.83 2.44 4.46
N ASP A 65 11.77 2.76 3.58
CA ASP A 65 12.10 4.15 3.29
C ASP A 65 10.94 4.87 2.63
N PHE A 66 10.26 4.19 1.72
CA PHE A 66 9.07 4.73 1.09
C PHE A 66 8.01 5.10 2.13
N CYS A 67 7.72 4.19 3.06
CA CYS A 67 6.74 4.43 4.10
C CYS A 67 7.11 5.63 4.98
N ARG A 68 8.37 5.70 5.42
CA ARG A 68 8.85 6.82 6.22
C ARG A 68 8.65 8.15 5.49
N ARG A 69 9.00 8.20 4.21
CA ARG A 69 8.85 9.41 3.39
C ARG A 69 7.40 9.80 3.21
N MET A 70 6.52 8.81 2.97
CA MET A 70 5.11 9.08 2.78
C MET A 70 4.44 9.54 4.07
N LYS A 71 4.84 9.02 5.21
CA LYS A 71 4.32 9.47 6.51
C LYS A 71 4.75 10.90 6.85
N ILE A 72 5.92 11.32 6.38
CA ILE A 72 6.36 12.71 6.52
C ILE A 72 5.50 13.62 5.61
N LEU A 73 5.28 13.18 4.38
CA LEU A 73 4.54 13.95 3.39
C LEU A 73 3.04 14.02 3.72
N LYS A 74 2.46 12.91 4.15
CA LYS A 74 1.03 12.77 4.44
C LYS A 74 0.85 11.97 5.74
N PRO A 75 1.00 12.62 6.92
CA PRO A 75 0.98 11.88 8.20
C PRO A 75 -0.29 11.08 8.49
N ASP A 76 -1.42 11.53 7.96
CA ASP A 76 -2.71 10.88 8.23
C ASP A 76 -3.04 9.76 7.26
N LEU A 77 -2.24 9.59 6.22
CA LEU A 77 -2.49 8.56 5.22
C LEU A 77 -2.16 7.18 5.77
N LYS A 78 -3.08 6.24 5.58
CA LYS A 78 -2.86 4.85 6.00
C LYS A 78 -2.01 4.13 4.97
N ILE A 79 -0.98 3.42 5.42
CA ILE A 79 -0.06 2.69 4.56
C ILE A 79 0.02 1.24 5.02
N TYR A 80 -0.30 0.32 4.12
CA TYR A 80 -0.27 -1.11 4.39
C TYR A 80 0.77 -1.77 3.50
N ALA A 81 1.53 -2.70 4.07
CA ALA A 81 2.59 -3.41 3.36
C ALA A 81 2.16 -4.82 3.00
N LEU A 82 2.56 -5.25 1.81
CA LEU A 82 2.45 -6.64 1.38
C LEU A 82 3.84 -7.18 1.11
N SER A 83 4.13 -8.39 1.56
CA SER A 83 5.43 -9.00 1.31
C SER A 83 5.34 -10.52 1.24
N GLY A 84 6.12 -11.10 0.35
CA GLY A 84 6.33 -12.55 0.34
C GLY A 84 7.34 -13.00 1.37
N TRP A 85 8.10 -12.07 1.94
CA TRP A 85 9.21 -12.35 2.84
C TRP A 85 9.15 -11.48 4.08
N VAL A 86 8.05 -11.59 4.84
CA VAL A 86 7.82 -10.73 6.01
C VAL A 86 8.93 -10.86 7.05
N TYR A 87 9.51 -12.05 7.20
CA TYR A 87 10.53 -12.29 8.22
C TYR A 87 11.92 -11.72 7.90
N ASN A 88 12.13 -11.17 6.71
CA ASN A 88 13.40 -10.51 6.38
C ASN A 88 13.54 -9.14 7.05
N PHE A 89 12.45 -8.66 7.65
CA PHE A 89 12.44 -7.41 8.38
C PHE A 89 11.99 -7.68 9.81
N GLY A 90 12.61 -7.01 10.77
CA GLY A 90 12.13 -7.08 12.14
C GLY A 90 10.78 -6.39 12.27
N MET A 91 9.89 -6.92 13.10
CA MET A 91 8.59 -6.30 13.32
C MET A 91 8.73 -4.86 13.82
N ASN A 92 9.74 -4.60 14.66
CA ASN A 92 9.98 -3.25 15.15
C ASN A 92 10.37 -2.29 14.04
N GLU A 93 11.15 -2.75 13.05
CA GLU A 93 11.52 -1.91 11.92
C GLU A 93 10.31 -1.50 11.11
N LEU A 94 9.38 -2.44 10.91
CA LEU A 94 8.17 -2.19 10.14
C LEU A 94 7.24 -1.21 10.88
N GLU A 95 7.08 -1.38 12.18
CA GLU A 95 6.29 -0.46 12.99
C GLU A 95 6.91 0.92 13.04
N ASP A 96 8.24 1.00 13.22
CA ASP A 96 8.96 2.27 13.29
C ASP A 96 8.89 3.05 11.97
N ALA A 97 8.79 2.34 10.84
CA ALA A 97 8.61 2.99 9.54
C ALA A 97 7.24 3.64 9.40
N GLY A 98 6.27 3.23 10.21
CA GLY A 98 4.95 3.82 10.23
C GLY A 98 3.85 3.04 9.51
N PHE A 99 4.10 1.78 9.17
CA PHE A 99 3.06 0.96 8.54
C PHE A 99 1.88 0.75 9.50
N ASP A 100 0.68 0.89 8.95
CA ASP A 100 -0.55 0.67 9.69
C ASP A 100 -0.97 -0.79 9.72
N GLY A 101 -0.38 -1.61 8.87
CA GLY A 101 -0.57 -3.05 8.87
C GLY A 101 0.36 -3.72 7.88
N ILE A 102 0.65 -4.99 8.10
CA ILE A 102 1.57 -5.75 7.27
C ILE A 102 0.93 -7.11 7.00
N TYR A 103 0.89 -7.49 5.73
CA TYR A 103 0.23 -8.72 5.29
C TYR A 103 1.16 -9.50 4.38
N GLN A 104 1.03 -10.82 4.42
CA GLN A 104 1.80 -11.71 3.57
C GLN A 104 1.14 -11.88 2.21
N LYS A 105 1.93 -11.94 1.14
CA LYS A 105 1.44 -12.25 -0.19
C LYS A 105 1.21 -13.76 -0.34
N PRO A 106 0.21 -14.19 -1.09
CA PRO A 106 -0.86 -13.38 -1.68
C PRO A 106 -1.86 -12.95 -0.61
N ILE A 107 -2.31 -11.70 -0.70
CA ILE A 107 -3.29 -11.22 0.28
C ILE A 107 -4.65 -11.87 0.03
N SER A 108 -5.32 -12.28 1.11
CA SER A 108 -6.64 -12.88 1.01
C SER A 108 -7.72 -11.80 0.89
N LYS A 109 -8.89 -12.20 0.39
CA LYS A 109 -10.04 -11.30 0.36
C LYS A 109 -10.39 -10.82 1.76
N ALA A 110 -10.31 -11.71 2.76
CA ALA A 110 -10.59 -11.36 4.15
C ALA A 110 -9.63 -10.28 4.65
N ASN A 111 -8.35 -10.39 4.34
CA ASN A 111 -7.35 -9.38 4.73
C ASN A 111 -7.59 -8.05 4.02
N LEU A 112 -7.98 -8.07 2.75
CA LEU A 112 -8.34 -6.85 2.03
C LEU A 112 -9.54 -6.16 2.67
N GLU A 113 -10.55 -6.92 3.04
CA GLU A 113 -11.73 -6.38 3.71
C GLU A 113 -11.36 -5.77 5.06
N GLU A 114 -10.44 -6.41 5.80
CA GLU A 114 -9.93 -5.89 7.06
C GLU A 114 -9.26 -4.53 6.87
N ILE A 115 -8.39 -4.40 5.85
CA ILE A 115 -7.75 -3.13 5.51
C ILE A 115 -8.78 -2.05 5.19
N LEU A 116 -9.76 -2.41 4.36
CA LEU A 116 -10.77 -1.46 3.89
C LEU A 116 -11.71 -0.99 5.00
N ASN A 117 -11.89 -1.80 6.02
CA ASN A 117 -12.77 -1.47 7.15
C ASN A 117 -12.04 -0.81 8.32
N ALA A 118 -10.72 -0.71 8.26
CA ALA A 118 -9.93 -0.19 9.38
C ALA A 118 -10.14 1.30 9.65
N ASP A 119 -10.72 2.03 8.70
CA ASP A 119 -10.96 3.47 8.82
C ASP A 119 -12.33 3.82 9.40
N ILE A 120 -13.08 2.84 9.82
CA ILE A 120 -14.42 3.07 10.35
C ILE A 120 -14.37 3.41 11.83
#